data_07047b5123ff645fe868cd28ed6c4b68
#
_entry.id   07047b5123ff645fe868cd28ed6c4b68
#
_cell.length_a   1.000
_cell.length_b   1.000
_cell.length_c   1.000
_cell.angle_alpha   90.00
_cell.angle_beta   90.00
_cell.angle_gamma   90.00
#
_symmetry.space_group_name_H-M   'P 1'
#
loop_
_entity.id
_entity.type
_entity.pdbx_description
1 polymer ?
#
loop_
_entity_poly.entity_id
_entity_poly.type
_entity_poly.pdbx_seq_one_letter_code
_entity_poly.pdbx_strand_id
1 'polypeptide(L)'
;MQEFPTPTNLKELRNFLGLANYYRRFLKGFSHIANPLNALTKKGVSFNWTEECAVAFDKLKRALVSAPILAYPNFKEPFLLFVDASSTGIGFTLAQVQNAKEAVIAYNGRGLNQAERNYSTTEREALALVEGIKKFQPYLSSQYIDLSQ
;
A
#
# COMPACT_ATOMS: atom_id res chain seq x y z
N MET A 1 19.95 -0.51 -0.93
CA MET A 1 18.72 -0.41 -1.71
C MET A 1 17.87 -1.63 -1.48
N GLN A 2 16.60 -1.42 -1.33
CA GLN A 2 15.67 -2.50 -1.07
C GLN A 2 15.36 -3.27 -2.35
N GLU A 3 15.61 -4.56 -2.33
CA GLU A 3 15.12 -5.43 -3.37
C GLU A 3 13.81 -6.04 -2.89
N PHE A 4 12.79 -5.93 -3.73
CA PHE A 4 11.53 -6.57 -3.43
C PHE A 4 11.62 -8.04 -3.85
N PRO A 5 11.40 -8.98 -2.93
CA PRO A 5 11.41 -10.40 -3.30
C PRO A 5 10.20 -10.72 -4.18
N THR A 6 10.38 -11.65 -5.10
CA THR A 6 9.27 -12.11 -5.94
C THR A 6 8.18 -12.72 -5.05
N PRO A 7 6.94 -12.29 -5.19
CA PRO A 7 5.84 -12.87 -4.41
C PRO A 7 5.70 -14.38 -4.66
N THR A 8 5.53 -15.13 -3.59
CA THR A 8 5.33 -16.58 -3.67
C THR A 8 3.90 -16.98 -3.39
N ASN A 9 3.07 -16.05 -2.97
CA ASN A 9 1.66 -16.28 -2.70
C ASN A 9 0.87 -15.01 -2.90
N LEU A 10 -0.45 -15.14 -2.86
CA LEU A 10 -1.36 -14.03 -3.12
C LEU A 10 -1.23 -12.93 -2.08
N LYS A 11 -0.98 -13.27 -0.83
CA LYS A 11 -0.83 -12.28 0.23
C LYS A 11 0.36 -11.37 -0.03
N GLU A 12 1.49 -11.96 -0.41
CA GLU A 12 2.70 -11.18 -0.72
C GLU A 12 2.48 -10.30 -1.95
N LEU A 13 1.80 -10.84 -2.97
CA LEU A 13 1.47 -10.07 -4.15
C LEU A 13 0.58 -8.87 -3.81
N ARG A 14 -0.45 -9.07 -2.99
CA ARG A 14 -1.32 -7.98 -2.59
C ARG A 14 -0.60 -6.90 -1.81
N ASN A 15 0.34 -7.29 -0.95
CA ASN A 15 1.16 -6.33 -0.22
C ASN A 15 2.01 -5.50 -1.17
N PHE A 16 2.63 -6.14 -2.15
CA PHE A 16 3.42 -5.44 -3.15
C PHE A 16 2.55 -4.49 -3.99
N LEU A 17 1.41 -4.97 -4.46
CA LEU A 17 0.51 -4.15 -5.27
C LEU A 17 -0.06 -2.98 -4.48
N GLY A 18 -0.29 -3.15 -3.19
CA GLY A 18 -0.72 -2.06 -2.33
C GLY A 18 0.29 -0.93 -2.28
N LEU A 19 1.56 -1.28 -2.12
CA LEU A 19 2.63 -0.30 -2.13
C LEU A 19 2.75 0.35 -3.51
N ALA A 20 2.76 -0.45 -4.56
CA ALA A 20 2.85 0.07 -5.93
C ALA A 20 1.68 0.99 -6.25
N ASN A 21 0.48 0.62 -5.80
CA ASN A 21 -0.72 1.42 -6.02
C ASN A 21 -0.64 2.79 -5.35
N TYR A 22 0.00 2.87 -4.19
CA TYR A 22 0.25 4.16 -3.55
C TYR A 22 1.04 5.10 -4.47
N TYR A 23 2.02 4.55 -5.19
CA TYR A 23 2.88 5.32 -6.09
C TYR A 23 2.33 5.46 -7.50
N ARG A 24 1.13 4.92 -7.79
CA ARG A 24 0.58 4.88 -9.16
C ARG A 24 0.56 6.25 -9.84
N ARG A 25 0.37 7.32 -9.07
CA ARG A 25 0.32 8.68 -9.61
C ARG A 25 1.66 9.14 -10.16
N PHE A 26 2.73 8.45 -9.77
CA PHE A 26 4.08 8.74 -10.25
C PHE A 26 4.52 7.77 -11.35
N LEU A 27 3.71 6.76 -11.64
CA LEU A 27 4.07 5.68 -12.55
C LEU A 27 3.17 5.74 -13.79
N LYS A 28 3.73 6.26 -14.89
CA LYS A 28 2.98 6.37 -16.13
C LYS A 28 2.59 4.98 -16.63
N GLY A 29 1.31 4.80 -16.96
CA GLY A 29 0.81 3.54 -17.46
C GLY A 29 0.69 2.44 -16.39
N PHE A 30 0.58 2.81 -15.14
CA PHE A 30 0.53 1.86 -14.03
C PHE A 30 -0.51 0.75 -14.24
N SER A 31 -1.74 1.11 -14.58
CA SER A 31 -2.83 0.13 -14.73
C SER A 31 -2.49 -0.91 -15.79
N HIS A 32 -1.95 -0.46 -16.91
CA HIS A 32 -1.57 -1.37 -17.99
C HIS A 32 -0.42 -2.29 -17.58
N ILE A 33 0.59 -1.75 -16.93
CA ILE A 33 1.74 -2.52 -16.48
C ILE A 33 1.32 -3.56 -15.45
N ALA A 34 0.44 -3.18 -14.52
CA ALA A 34 0.02 -4.03 -13.41
C ALA A 34 -1.03 -5.08 -13.79
N ASN A 35 -1.61 -5.01 -14.99
CA ASN A 35 -2.68 -5.91 -15.41
C ASN A 35 -2.42 -7.40 -15.14
N PRO A 36 -1.27 -7.97 -15.54
CA PRO A 36 -1.04 -9.41 -15.30
C PRO A 36 -1.04 -9.76 -13.81
N LEU A 37 -0.56 -8.84 -12.97
CA LEU A 37 -0.52 -9.04 -11.52
C LEU A 37 -1.90 -8.88 -10.91
N ASN A 38 -2.65 -7.89 -11.34
CA ASN A 38 -4.02 -7.68 -10.88
C ASN A 38 -4.91 -8.86 -11.22
N ALA A 39 -4.68 -9.50 -12.36
CA ALA A 39 -5.45 -10.67 -12.77
C ALA A 39 -5.32 -11.81 -11.77
N LEU A 40 -4.18 -11.96 -11.12
CA LEU A 40 -3.97 -13.00 -10.11
C LEU A 40 -4.74 -12.74 -8.81
N THR A 41 -5.16 -11.51 -8.58
CA THR A 41 -5.87 -11.16 -7.34
C THR A 41 -7.37 -11.39 -7.44
N LYS A 42 -7.86 -11.73 -8.62
CA LYS A 42 -9.30 -11.93 -8.83
C LYS A 42 -9.77 -13.21 -8.18
N LYS A 43 -11.01 -13.19 -7.71
CA LYS A 43 -11.62 -14.32 -7.04
C LYS A 43 -11.66 -15.52 -7.98
N GLY A 44 -11.27 -16.68 -7.45
CA GLY A 44 -11.29 -17.92 -8.21
C GLY A 44 -10.09 -18.16 -9.12
N VAL A 45 -9.15 -17.25 -9.16
CA VAL A 45 -7.96 -17.41 -9.97
C VAL A 45 -6.84 -18.03 -9.12
N SER A 46 -6.26 -19.12 -9.62
CA SER A 46 -5.13 -19.76 -8.96
C SER A 46 -3.89 -18.86 -9.04
N PHE A 47 -3.08 -18.86 -7.99
CA PHE A 47 -1.85 -18.12 -8.00
C PHE A 47 -0.85 -18.85 -8.89
N ASN A 48 -0.73 -18.39 -10.13
CA ASN A 48 0.17 -18.96 -11.12
C ASN A 48 1.05 -17.84 -11.67
N TRP A 49 2.32 -17.84 -11.27
CA TRP A 49 3.26 -16.79 -11.64
C TRP A 49 3.80 -17.05 -13.04
N THR A 50 3.24 -16.36 -14.02
CA THR A 50 3.62 -16.49 -15.41
C THR A 50 4.79 -15.56 -15.74
N GLU A 51 5.35 -15.73 -16.94
CA GLU A 51 6.39 -14.83 -17.41
C GLU A 51 5.87 -13.40 -17.55
N GLU A 52 4.60 -13.24 -17.95
CA GLU A 52 3.97 -11.91 -18.03
C GLU A 52 3.92 -11.26 -16.64
N CYS A 53 3.64 -12.06 -15.62
CA CYS A 53 3.69 -11.57 -14.25
C CYS A 53 5.09 -11.14 -13.85
N ALA A 54 6.10 -11.92 -14.23
CA ALA A 54 7.49 -11.59 -13.93
C ALA A 54 7.92 -10.29 -14.59
N VAL A 55 7.53 -10.09 -15.85
CA VAL A 55 7.83 -8.86 -16.59
C VAL A 55 7.13 -7.66 -15.93
N ALA A 56 5.86 -7.80 -15.60
CA ALA A 56 5.11 -6.74 -14.94
C ALA A 56 5.71 -6.39 -13.59
N PHE A 57 6.04 -7.40 -12.80
CA PHE A 57 6.66 -7.21 -11.48
C PHE A 57 7.98 -6.46 -11.61
N ASP A 58 8.81 -6.86 -12.56
CA ASP A 58 10.11 -6.23 -12.78
C ASP A 58 9.97 -4.77 -13.17
N LYS A 59 9.03 -4.45 -14.06
CA LYS A 59 8.77 -3.07 -14.46
C LYS A 59 8.30 -2.21 -13.29
N LEU A 60 7.38 -2.72 -12.48
CA LEU A 60 6.91 -1.99 -11.32
C LEU A 60 8.00 -1.81 -10.28
N LYS A 61 8.80 -2.85 -10.08
CA LYS A 61 9.92 -2.80 -9.14
C LYS A 61 10.93 -1.74 -9.54
N ARG A 62 11.30 -1.68 -10.81
CA ARG A 62 12.22 -0.65 -11.30
C ARG A 62 11.67 0.75 -11.12
N ALA A 63 10.39 0.92 -11.39
CA ALA A 63 9.73 2.21 -11.21
C ALA A 63 9.73 2.62 -9.73
N LEU A 64 9.49 1.68 -8.82
CA LEU A 64 9.51 1.96 -7.38
C LEU A 64 10.90 2.30 -6.88
N VAL A 65 11.93 1.72 -7.47
CA VAL A 65 13.32 2.02 -7.09
C VAL A 65 13.67 3.46 -7.41
N SER A 66 13.12 4.01 -8.50
CA SER A 66 13.37 5.40 -8.88
C SER A 66 12.41 6.37 -8.20
N ALA A 67 11.39 5.86 -7.49
CA ALA A 67 10.45 6.68 -6.73
C ALA A 67 11.04 7.02 -5.35
N PRO A 68 10.44 7.98 -4.61
CA PRO A 68 10.85 8.22 -3.24
C PRO A 68 10.72 6.94 -2.40
N ILE A 69 11.85 6.45 -1.90
CA ILE A 69 11.90 5.22 -1.12
C ILE A 69 11.40 5.44 0.29
N LEU A 70 11.20 4.34 1.02
CA LEU A 70 10.89 4.41 2.44
C LEU A 70 11.94 5.23 3.15
N ALA A 71 11.51 6.24 3.88
CA ALA A 71 12.38 7.18 4.55
C ALA A 71 12.29 6.97 6.07
N TYR A 72 13.32 7.41 6.76
CA TYR A 72 13.26 7.45 8.22
C TYR A 72 12.33 8.58 8.64
N PRO A 73 11.52 8.37 9.69
CA PRO A 73 10.61 9.40 10.15
C PRO A 73 11.35 10.56 10.79
N ASN A 74 10.83 11.76 10.56
CA ASN A 74 11.24 12.93 11.31
C ASN A 74 10.11 13.25 12.29
N PHE A 75 10.31 12.93 13.56
CA PHE A 75 9.26 13.07 14.56
C PHE A 75 8.90 14.52 14.89
N LYS A 76 9.61 15.48 14.34
CA LYS A 76 9.28 16.91 14.46
C LYS A 76 8.26 17.36 13.43
N GLU A 77 8.06 16.57 12.37
CA GLU A 77 7.14 16.91 11.29
C GLU A 77 5.86 16.09 11.41
N PRO A 78 4.72 16.63 10.96
CA PRO A 78 3.47 15.87 11.03
C PRO A 78 3.49 14.67 10.08
N PHE A 79 2.79 13.63 10.50
CA PHE A 79 2.57 12.47 9.66
C PHE A 79 1.28 12.61 8.86
N LEU A 80 1.30 12.01 7.68
CA LEU A 80 0.14 11.91 6.81
C LEU A 80 -0.25 10.45 6.74
N LEU A 81 -1.52 10.15 6.94
CA LEU A 81 -2.03 8.79 6.84
C LEU A 81 -2.94 8.71 5.62
N PHE A 82 -2.58 7.86 4.69
CA PHE A 82 -3.40 7.58 3.52
C PHE A 82 -4.00 6.20 3.66
N VAL A 83 -5.28 6.09 3.36
CA VAL A 83 -5.98 4.81 3.42
C VAL A 83 -6.57 4.50 2.05
N ASP A 84 -6.64 3.22 1.75
CA ASP A 84 -7.24 2.72 0.53
C ASP A 84 -8.01 1.45 0.88
N ALA A 85 -9.20 1.32 0.33
CA ALA A 85 -10.05 0.18 0.62
C ALA A 85 -10.66 -0.34 -0.66
N SER A 86 -10.68 -1.66 -0.77
CA SER A 86 -11.33 -2.35 -1.88
C SER A 86 -12.34 -3.34 -1.34
N SER A 87 -12.99 -4.08 -2.23
CA SER A 87 -13.94 -5.11 -1.81
C SER A 87 -13.29 -6.29 -1.09
N THR A 88 -11.97 -6.43 -1.18
CA THR A 88 -11.26 -7.59 -0.64
C THR A 88 -10.16 -7.25 0.36
N GLY A 89 -9.76 -5.98 0.44
CA GLY A 89 -8.66 -5.62 1.33
C GLY A 89 -8.61 -4.14 1.65
N ILE A 90 -7.84 -3.82 2.66
CA ILE A 90 -7.56 -2.43 3.06
C ILE A 90 -6.06 -2.23 3.11
N GLY A 91 -5.65 -1.02 2.75
CA GLY A 91 -4.26 -0.61 2.84
C GLY A 91 -4.15 0.74 3.52
N PHE A 92 -3.03 0.96 4.19
CA PHE A 92 -2.77 2.23 4.84
C PHE A 92 -1.28 2.53 4.77
N THR A 93 -0.99 3.80 4.48
CA THR A 93 0.37 4.26 4.25
C THR A 93 0.64 5.46 5.14
N LEU A 94 1.75 5.39 5.85
CA LEU A 94 2.23 6.50 6.65
C LEU A 94 3.28 7.24 5.86
N ALA A 95 3.10 8.55 5.72
CA ALA A 95 4.01 9.39 4.96
C ALA A 95 4.22 10.69 5.70
N GLN A 96 5.16 11.47 5.24
CA GLN A 96 5.33 12.85 5.70
C GLN A 96 6.06 13.65 4.63
N VAL A 97 5.95 14.95 4.70
CA VAL A 97 6.67 15.84 3.78
C VAL A 97 8.05 16.08 4.36
N GLN A 98 9.07 15.70 3.60
CA GLN A 98 10.48 15.92 3.95
C GLN A 98 11.15 16.62 2.78
N ASN A 99 11.81 17.74 3.06
CA ASN A 99 12.50 18.52 2.04
C ASN A 99 11.58 18.88 0.86
N ALA A 100 10.37 19.33 1.18
CA ALA A 100 9.34 19.72 0.22
C ALA A 100 8.83 18.57 -0.66
N LYS A 101 9.14 17.33 -0.32
CA LYS A 101 8.67 16.13 -1.05
C LYS A 101 7.99 15.19 -0.10
N GLU A 102 6.97 14.50 -0.62
CA GLU A 102 6.30 13.46 0.13
C GLU A 102 7.18 12.23 0.20
N ALA A 103 7.43 11.77 1.41
CA ALA A 103 8.23 10.57 1.65
C ALA A 103 7.38 9.52 2.35
N VAL A 104 7.49 8.28 1.90
CA VAL A 104 6.78 7.16 2.53
C VAL A 104 7.60 6.64 3.69
N ILE A 105 6.98 6.56 4.85
CA ILE A 105 7.63 6.07 6.06
C ILE A 105 7.33 4.58 6.24
N ALA A 106 6.07 4.18 6.06
CA ALA A 106 5.67 2.80 6.25
C ALA A 106 4.40 2.50 5.47
N TYR A 107 4.24 1.27 5.06
CA TYR A 107 3.03 0.77 4.42
C TYR A 107 2.61 -0.52 5.09
N ASN A 108 1.30 -0.70 5.25
CA ASN A 108 0.74 -1.96 5.71
C ASN A 108 -0.66 -2.14 5.16
N GLY A 109 -1.20 -3.32 5.34
CA GLY A 109 -2.54 -3.64 4.90
C GLY A 109 -2.90 -5.05 5.25
N ARG A 110 -4.16 -5.40 5.03
CA ARG A 110 -4.62 -6.76 5.23
C ARG A 110 -5.85 -7.03 4.37
N GLY A 111 -6.13 -8.32 4.19
CA GLY A 111 -7.38 -8.72 3.57
C GLY A 111 -8.55 -8.49 4.52
N LEU A 112 -9.73 -8.37 3.95
CA LEU A 112 -10.96 -8.29 4.71
C LEU A 112 -11.46 -9.70 5.04
N ASN A 113 -11.96 -9.89 6.26
CA ASN A 113 -12.65 -11.13 6.60
C ASN A 113 -14.04 -11.14 5.95
N GLN A 114 -14.76 -12.25 6.10
CA GLN A 114 -16.02 -12.42 5.40
C GLN A 114 -17.07 -11.39 5.81
N ALA A 115 -17.14 -11.06 7.09
CA ALA A 115 -18.07 -10.05 7.57
C ALA A 115 -17.75 -8.67 7.02
N GLU A 116 -16.45 -8.31 7.00
CA GLU A 116 -15.99 -7.02 6.52
C GLU A 116 -16.20 -6.83 5.02
N ARG A 117 -16.19 -7.92 4.26
CA ARG A 117 -16.45 -7.85 2.81
C ARG A 117 -17.87 -7.39 2.52
N ASN A 118 -18.78 -7.52 3.47
CA ASN A 118 -20.15 -7.04 3.34
C ASN A 118 -20.32 -5.58 3.76
N TYR A 119 -19.25 -4.95 4.21
CA TYR A 119 -19.29 -3.53 4.58
C TYR A 119 -19.50 -2.67 3.34
N SER A 120 -20.13 -1.52 3.54
CA SER A 120 -20.23 -0.50 2.51
C SER A 120 -18.84 0.08 2.22
N THR A 121 -18.73 0.82 1.13
CA THR A 121 -17.49 1.52 0.78
C THR A 121 -17.04 2.44 1.92
N THR A 122 -17.98 3.21 2.48
CA THR A 122 -17.68 4.12 3.58
C THR A 122 -17.20 3.36 4.83
N GLU A 123 -17.83 2.23 5.13
CA GLU A 123 -17.43 1.41 6.27
C GLU A 123 -16.04 0.80 6.08
N ARG A 124 -15.71 0.37 4.87
CA ARG A 124 -14.38 -0.15 4.58
C ARG A 124 -13.30 0.92 4.67
N GLU A 125 -13.61 2.14 4.23
CA GLU A 125 -12.69 3.26 4.36
C GLU A 125 -12.47 3.62 5.83
N ALA A 126 -13.53 3.63 6.62
CA ALA A 126 -13.44 3.88 8.06
C ALA A 126 -12.62 2.79 8.76
N LEU A 127 -12.82 1.54 8.36
CA LEU A 127 -12.04 0.42 8.90
C LEU A 127 -10.56 0.60 8.58
N ALA A 128 -10.23 0.98 7.35
CA ALA A 128 -8.85 1.21 6.95
C ALA A 128 -8.21 2.33 7.79
N LEU A 129 -8.94 3.38 8.05
CA LEU A 129 -8.45 4.48 8.87
C LEU A 129 -8.17 4.02 10.31
N VAL A 130 -9.09 3.31 10.91
CA VAL A 130 -8.94 2.81 12.29
C VAL A 130 -7.76 1.85 12.39
N GLU A 131 -7.67 0.91 11.43
CA GLU A 131 -6.58 -0.06 11.43
C GLU A 131 -5.23 0.62 11.19
N GLY A 132 -5.19 1.63 10.32
CA GLY A 132 -3.98 2.39 10.07
C GLY A 132 -3.51 3.15 11.29
N ILE A 133 -4.42 3.79 12.00
CA ILE A 133 -4.08 4.50 13.24
C ILE A 133 -3.51 3.53 14.26
N LYS A 134 -4.15 2.37 14.43
CA LYS A 134 -3.66 1.35 15.35
C LYS A 134 -2.29 0.82 14.96
N LYS A 135 -2.12 0.53 13.68
CA LYS A 135 -0.88 -0.06 13.18
C LYS A 135 0.31 0.88 13.33
N PHE A 136 0.07 2.17 13.08
CA PHE A 136 1.13 3.16 13.12
C PHE A 136 1.22 3.91 14.45
N GLN A 137 0.55 3.40 15.48
CA GLN A 137 0.57 4.01 16.80
C GLN A 137 1.99 4.28 17.33
N PRO A 138 2.98 3.38 17.14
CA PRO A 138 4.33 3.67 17.59
C PRO A 138 4.93 4.94 17.00
N TYR A 139 4.55 5.30 15.78
CA TYR A 139 4.98 6.55 15.15
C TYR A 139 4.15 7.72 15.66
N LEU A 140 2.84 7.53 15.71
CA LEU A 140 1.90 8.62 16.01
C LEU A 140 1.93 9.04 17.47
N SER A 141 2.18 8.12 18.38
CA SER A 141 2.18 8.42 19.82
C SER A 141 3.36 9.28 20.23
N SER A 142 4.40 9.38 19.42
CA SER A 142 5.55 10.23 19.71
C SER A 142 5.27 11.71 19.45
N GLN A 143 4.16 12.00 18.78
CA GLN A 143 3.72 13.35 18.48
C GLN A 143 2.43 13.66 19.20
N TYR A 144 2.28 14.89 19.59
CA TYR A 144 0.99 15.36 20.01
C TYR A 144 0.14 15.55 18.75
N ILE A 145 -0.80 14.65 18.56
CA ILE A 145 -1.72 14.75 17.44
C ILE A 145 -3.07 15.14 18.02
N ASP A 146 -3.52 16.32 17.67
CA ASP A 146 -4.84 16.75 18.08
C ASP A 146 -5.84 16.22 17.05
N LEU A 147 -6.40 15.06 17.37
CA LEU A 147 -7.37 14.39 16.50
C LEU A 147 -8.71 15.10 16.47
N SER A 148 -8.89 16.14 17.26
CA SER A 148 -10.09 16.95 17.22
C SER A 148 -10.11 17.91 16.05
N GLN A 149 -9.00 18.04 15.36
CA GLN A 149 -8.91 18.92 14.20
C GLN A 149 -9.36 18.24 12.93
#